data_51d52c1fa95fb14c882353760dc31f20
#
_entry.id   51d52c1fa95fb14c882353760dc31f20
#
_cell.length_a   1.000
_cell.length_b   1.000
_cell.length_c   1.000
_cell.angle_alpha   90.00
_cell.angle_beta   90.00
_cell.angle_gamma   90.00
#
_symmetry.space_group_name_H-M   'P 1'
#
loop_
_entity.id
_entity.type
_entity.pdbx_description
1 polymer ?
#
loop_
_entity_poly.entity_id
_entity_poly.type
_entity_poly.pdbx_seq_one_letter_code
_entity_poly.pdbx_strand_id
1 'polypeptide(L)'
;ELPMDPPGGELPDGELVPGTVNVVVGTTRALDGGALANLVAVAAEAKAATLLDAVGVPGTTSDAIVVASDPDGEPATFSGSATRVGAAARACARESVPAALDARYGDDEPPTGVDDARYGVRTDARADIFEL
;
A
#
# COMPACT_ATOMS: atom_id res chain seq x y z
N GLU A 1 2.59 16.82 1.35
CA GLU A 1 1.17 17.18 1.53
C GLU A 1 0.46 16.94 0.22
N LEU A 2 -0.50 16.01 0.18
CA LEU A 2 -1.27 15.76 -1.03
C LEU A 2 -2.21 16.95 -1.25
N PRO A 3 -2.19 17.64 -2.40
CA PRO A 3 -3.16 18.69 -2.67
C PRO A 3 -4.56 18.08 -2.69
N MET A 4 -5.50 18.73 -2.04
CA MET A 4 -6.89 18.30 -1.95
C MET A 4 -7.79 19.38 -2.51
N ASP A 5 -8.82 19.02 -3.27
CA ASP A 5 -9.78 19.94 -3.84
C ASP A 5 -10.58 20.70 -2.76
N PRO A 6 -11.07 21.91 -3.04
CA PRO A 6 -11.94 22.62 -2.13
C PRO A 6 -13.22 21.82 -1.85
N PRO A 7 -13.82 21.97 -0.65
CA PRO A 7 -15.09 21.34 -0.32
C PRO A 7 -16.14 21.64 -1.39
N GLY A 8 -16.82 20.60 -1.89
CA GLY A 8 -17.83 20.73 -2.95
C GLY A 8 -17.30 20.58 -4.38
N GLY A 9 -16.03 20.24 -4.55
CA GLY A 9 -15.51 19.77 -5.85
C GLY A 9 -16.21 18.48 -6.28
N GLU A 10 -16.54 18.37 -7.56
CA GLU A 10 -17.11 17.13 -8.11
C GLU A 10 -16.06 16.02 -8.01
N LEU A 11 -16.49 14.85 -7.54
CA LEU A 11 -15.67 13.66 -7.62
C LEU A 11 -15.42 13.34 -9.10
N PRO A 12 -14.21 12.87 -9.47
CA PRO A 12 -13.92 12.59 -10.86
C PRO A 12 -14.89 11.54 -11.43
N ASP A 13 -15.72 11.98 -12.37
CA ASP A 13 -16.61 11.12 -13.19
C ASP A 13 -15.86 10.44 -14.35
N GLY A 14 -14.55 10.26 -14.21
CA GLY A 14 -13.71 9.69 -15.23
C GLY A 14 -13.90 8.19 -15.42
N GLU A 15 -13.68 7.74 -16.63
CA GLU A 15 -13.58 6.30 -16.95
C GLU A 15 -12.47 5.68 -16.07
N LEU A 16 -12.87 4.79 -15.15
CA LEU A 16 -11.94 4.15 -14.22
C LEU A 16 -11.05 3.18 -14.99
N VAL A 17 -9.84 3.59 -15.34
CA VAL A 17 -8.86 2.64 -15.85
C VAL A 17 -8.03 2.13 -14.68
N PRO A 18 -8.22 0.89 -14.29
CA PRO A 18 -7.63 0.35 -13.07
C PRO A 18 -6.13 0.06 -13.25
N GLY A 19 -5.29 0.74 -12.47
CA GLY A 19 -4.02 0.19 -12.04
C GLY A 19 -4.24 -0.56 -10.71
N THR A 20 -3.54 -1.66 -10.50
CA THR A 20 -3.69 -2.48 -9.28
C THR A 20 -2.35 -3.04 -8.85
N VAL A 21 -2.00 -2.81 -7.58
CA VAL A 21 -0.91 -3.49 -6.88
C VAL A 21 -1.49 -4.26 -5.71
N ASN A 22 -1.67 -5.57 -5.89
CA ASN A 22 -2.17 -6.44 -4.84
C ASN A 22 -1.01 -7.08 -4.09
N VAL A 23 -1.03 -6.99 -2.76
CA VAL A 23 -0.01 -7.58 -1.89
C VAL A 23 -0.66 -8.60 -0.98
N VAL A 24 -0.10 -9.81 -0.97
CA VAL A 24 -0.50 -10.89 -0.07
C VAL A 24 0.65 -11.17 0.89
N VAL A 25 0.39 -11.05 2.19
CA VAL A 25 1.38 -11.32 3.26
C VAL A 25 0.91 -12.48 4.11
N GLY A 26 1.69 -13.56 4.14
CA GLY A 26 1.48 -14.68 5.05
C GLY A 26 2.53 -14.69 6.17
N THR A 27 2.12 -15.12 7.36
CA THR A 27 3.03 -15.40 8.48
C THR A 27 2.78 -16.78 9.08
N THR A 28 3.84 -17.44 9.50
CA THR A 28 3.77 -18.71 10.24
C THR A 28 3.43 -18.53 11.72
N ARG A 29 3.16 -17.30 12.16
CA ARG A 29 2.73 -16.99 13.53
C ARG A 29 1.21 -17.01 13.61
N ALA A 30 0.68 -17.47 14.73
CA ALA A 30 -0.73 -17.29 15.05
C ALA A 30 -0.96 -15.85 15.53
N LEU A 31 -1.80 -15.11 14.81
CA LEU A 31 -2.17 -13.73 15.11
C LEU A 31 -3.65 -13.66 15.44
N ASP A 32 -4.02 -12.83 16.42
CA ASP A 32 -5.41 -12.46 16.65
C ASP A 32 -5.90 -11.41 15.64
N GLY A 33 -7.19 -11.07 15.70
CA GLY A 33 -7.81 -10.12 14.78
C GLY A 33 -7.19 -8.71 14.85
N GLY A 34 -6.73 -8.28 16.02
CA GLY A 34 -6.07 -6.99 16.21
C GLY A 34 -4.68 -6.97 15.56
N ALA A 35 -3.92 -8.03 15.76
CA ALA A 35 -2.61 -8.17 15.13
C ALA A 35 -2.72 -8.35 13.60
N LEU A 36 -3.73 -9.07 13.10
CA LEU A 36 -4.01 -9.15 11.66
C LEU A 36 -4.33 -7.78 11.08
N ALA A 37 -5.22 -7.01 11.72
CA ALA A 37 -5.55 -5.65 11.28
C ALA A 37 -4.32 -4.73 11.26
N ASN A 38 -3.45 -4.82 12.28
CA ASN A 38 -2.20 -4.06 12.30
C ASN A 38 -1.23 -4.53 11.21
N LEU A 39 -1.18 -5.81 10.87
CA LEU A 39 -0.34 -6.33 9.78
C LEU A 39 -0.77 -5.77 8.42
N VAL A 40 -2.08 -5.54 8.19
CA VAL A 40 -2.58 -4.85 6.98
C VAL A 40 -1.95 -3.46 6.88
N ALA A 41 -1.97 -2.69 7.98
CA ALA A 41 -1.37 -1.35 8.00
C ALA A 41 0.14 -1.39 7.70
N VAL A 42 0.88 -2.30 8.35
CA VAL A 42 2.32 -2.48 8.12
C VAL A 42 2.64 -2.85 6.68
N ALA A 43 1.84 -3.74 6.07
CA ALA A 43 2.02 -4.14 4.68
C ALA A 43 1.70 -2.99 3.69
N ALA A 44 0.64 -2.22 3.97
CA ALA A 44 0.27 -1.06 3.16
C ALA A 44 1.34 0.04 3.21
N GLU A 45 1.85 0.35 4.41
CA GLU A 45 2.95 1.30 4.59
C GLU A 45 4.23 0.85 3.86
N ALA A 46 4.58 -0.43 3.98
CA ALA A 46 5.76 -0.99 3.33
C ALA A 46 5.62 -0.96 1.80
N LYS A 47 4.45 -1.33 1.26
CA LYS A 47 4.15 -1.22 -0.17
C LYS A 47 4.30 0.23 -0.64
N ALA A 48 3.65 1.17 0.03
CA ALA A 48 3.67 2.57 -0.35
C ALA A 48 5.09 3.16 -0.30
N ALA A 49 5.84 2.87 0.76
CA ALA A 49 7.23 3.33 0.87
C ALA A 49 8.12 2.78 -0.24
N THR A 50 7.98 1.50 -0.57
CA THR A 50 8.76 0.84 -1.62
C THR A 50 8.40 1.37 -3.01
N LEU A 51 7.11 1.58 -3.30
CA LEU A 51 6.66 2.14 -4.56
C LEU A 51 7.10 3.61 -4.73
N LEU A 52 7.03 4.41 -3.66
CA LEU A 52 7.52 5.80 -3.68
C LEU A 52 9.02 5.86 -4.00
N ASP A 53 9.81 4.95 -3.42
CA ASP A 53 11.25 4.88 -3.68
C ASP A 53 11.55 4.40 -5.10
N ALA A 54 10.81 3.42 -5.60
CA ALA A 54 11.07 2.79 -6.89
C ALA A 54 10.54 3.60 -8.08
N VAL A 55 9.32 4.15 -7.97
CA VAL A 55 8.60 4.74 -9.11
C VAL A 55 7.88 6.05 -8.77
N GLY A 56 8.07 6.62 -7.60
CA GLY A 56 7.54 7.93 -7.21
C GLY A 56 6.03 7.98 -6.92
N VAL A 57 5.33 6.82 -6.90
CA VAL A 57 3.89 6.75 -6.59
C VAL A 57 3.64 5.79 -5.41
N PRO A 58 2.71 6.10 -4.49
CA PRO A 58 2.47 5.27 -3.29
C PRO A 58 1.61 4.03 -3.56
N GLY A 59 1.01 3.95 -4.72
CA GLY A 59 0.06 2.92 -5.11
C GLY A 59 -0.74 3.30 -6.34
N THR A 60 -1.79 2.53 -6.61
CA THR A 60 -2.71 2.71 -7.74
C THR A 60 -4.16 2.78 -7.27
N THR A 61 -5.12 2.93 -8.21
CA THR A 61 -6.53 3.23 -7.90
C THR A 61 -7.31 2.11 -7.21
N SER A 62 -6.85 0.86 -7.29
CA SER A 62 -7.61 -0.31 -6.77
C SER A 62 -6.73 -1.32 -6.04
N ASP A 63 -5.73 -0.85 -5.31
CA ASP A 63 -4.82 -1.71 -4.56
C ASP A 63 -5.54 -2.49 -3.45
N ALA A 64 -5.09 -3.72 -3.24
CA ALA A 64 -5.57 -4.55 -2.14
C ALA A 64 -4.43 -5.14 -1.32
N ILE A 65 -4.66 -5.26 -0.02
CA ILE A 65 -3.78 -5.94 0.91
C ILE A 65 -4.53 -7.12 1.52
N VAL A 66 -3.95 -8.30 1.40
CA VAL A 66 -4.45 -9.52 2.04
C VAL A 66 -3.40 -10.00 3.04
N VAL A 67 -3.83 -10.30 4.26
CA VAL A 67 -2.97 -10.87 5.28
C VAL A 67 -3.51 -12.23 5.75
N ALA A 68 -2.62 -13.16 6.02
CA ALA A 68 -2.93 -14.48 6.54
C ALA A 68 -1.97 -14.86 7.65
N SER A 69 -2.46 -15.62 8.63
CA SER A 69 -1.66 -16.19 9.70
C SER A 69 -1.92 -17.69 9.81
N ASP A 70 -0.93 -18.42 10.28
CA ASP A 70 -1.08 -19.84 10.60
C ASP A 70 -1.77 -19.96 11.98
N PRO A 71 -2.98 -20.51 12.06
CA PRO A 71 -3.68 -20.65 13.34
C PRO A 71 -3.00 -21.64 14.30
N ASP A 72 -2.22 -22.57 13.77
CA ASP A 72 -1.47 -23.56 14.54
C ASP A 72 -0.02 -23.11 14.83
N GLY A 73 0.34 -21.92 14.38
CA GLY A 73 1.66 -21.32 14.58
C GLY A 73 1.92 -20.86 16.01
N GLU A 74 3.17 -20.56 16.31
CA GLU A 74 3.54 -19.98 17.60
C GLU A 74 2.86 -18.59 17.77
N PRO A 75 2.16 -18.33 18.88
CA PRO A 75 1.43 -17.07 19.07
C PRO A 75 2.32 -15.83 19.00
N ALA A 76 1.81 -14.77 18.39
CA ALA A 76 2.41 -13.44 18.43
C ALA A 76 1.32 -12.38 18.69
N THR A 77 1.47 -11.67 19.78
CA THR A 77 0.48 -10.67 20.25
C THR A 77 0.46 -9.41 19.38
N PHE A 78 1.59 -9.06 18.77
CA PHE A 78 1.75 -7.82 17.99
C PHE A 78 2.42 -8.11 16.65
N SER A 79 2.03 -7.32 15.65
CA SER A 79 2.56 -7.38 14.28
C SER A 79 3.13 -6.05 13.78
N GLY A 80 3.21 -5.03 14.64
CA GLY A 80 3.74 -3.72 14.28
C GLY A 80 5.19 -3.76 13.77
N SER A 81 5.62 -2.70 13.11
CA SER A 81 6.92 -2.60 12.40
C SER A 81 8.15 -2.91 13.26
N ALA A 82 8.06 -2.73 14.59
CA ALA A 82 9.15 -3.04 15.53
C ALA A 82 9.16 -4.51 15.98
N THR A 83 8.16 -5.33 15.60
CA THR A 83 8.09 -6.75 15.92
C THR A 83 8.78 -7.59 14.85
N ARG A 84 9.07 -8.86 15.17
CA ARG A 84 9.62 -9.80 14.19
C ARG A 84 8.68 -10.00 12.98
N VAL A 85 7.36 -10.07 13.23
CA VAL A 85 6.35 -10.23 12.17
C VAL A 85 6.33 -9.00 11.27
N GLY A 86 6.20 -7.81 11.85
CA GLY A 86 6.16 -6.58 11.07
C GLY A 86 7.47 -6.28 10.36
N ALA A 87 8.62 -6.52 11.00
CA ALA A 87 9.92 -6.33 10.34
C ALA A 87 10.10 -7.29 9.14
N ALA A 88 9.69 -8.56 9.29
CA ALA A 88 9.72 -9.53 8.19
C ALA A 88 8.76 -9.13 7.06
N ALA A 89 7.54 -8.71 7.37
CA ALA A 89 6.56 -8.25 6.37
C ALA A 89 7.08 -7.06 5.57
N ARG A 90 7.70 -6.08 6.24
CA ARG A 90 8.34 -4.93 5.58
C ARG A 90 9.49 -5.36 4.66
N ALA A 91 10.35 -6.28 5.11
CA ALA A 91 11.43 -6.80 4.29
C ALA A 91 10.89 -7.53 3.05
N CYS A 92 9.89 -8.40 3.23
CA CYS A 92 9.26 -9.10 2.11
C CYS A 92 8.63 -8.13 1.09
N ALA A 93 7.91 -7.10 1.55
CA ALA A 93 7.33 -6.10 0.65
C ALA A 93 8.41 -5.33 -0.12
N ARG A 94 9.49 -4.92 0.57
CA ARG A 94 10.62 -4.21 -0.05
C ARG A 94 11.29 -5.02 -1.16
N GLU A 95 11.36 -6.32 -1.03
CA GLU A 95 12.00 -7.18 -2.02
C GLU A 95 11.02 -7.63 -3.13
N SER A 96 9.76 -7.91 -2.77
CA SER A 96 8.79 -8.45 -3.72
C SER A 96 8.22 -7.40 -4.67
N VAL A 97 8.03 -6.16 -4.20
CA VAL A 97 7.44 -5.10 -5.04
C VAL A 97 8.34 -4.74 -6.23
N PRO A 98 9.64 -4.45 -6.06
CA PRO A 98 10.53 -4.22 -7.20
C PRO A 98 10.61 -5.42 -8.13
N ALA A 99 10.70 -6.64 -7.59
CA ALA A 99 10.74 -7.85 -8.41
C ALA A 99 9.46 -8.02 -9.26
N ALA A 100 8.30 -7.63 -8.73
CA ALA A 100 7.04 -7.63 -9.47
C ALA A 100 6.99 -6.55 -10.55
N LEU A 101 7.54 -5.35 -10.27
CA LEU A 101 7.68 -4.29 -11.25
C LEU A 101 8.59 -4.72 -12.40
N ASP A 102 9.75 -5.28 -12.10
CA ASP A 102 10.68 -5.81 -13.10
C ASP A 102 10.04 -6.89 -13.97
N ALA A 103 9.30 -7.81 -13.34
CA ALA A 103 8.59 -8.86 -14.06
C ALA A 103 7.45 -8.31 -14.94
N ARG A 104 6.82 -7.20 -14.55
CA ARG A 104 5.71 -6.57 -15.28
C ARG A 104 6.15 -5.71 -16.44
N TYR A 105 7.20 -4.93 -16.24
CA TYR A 105 7.65 -3.93 -17.21
C TYR A 105 8.84 -4.42 -18.04
N GLY A 106 9.70 -5.31 -17.51
CA GLY A 106 10.87 -5.81 -18.21
C GLY A 106 11.79 -4.67 -18.64
N ASP A 107 11.92 -4.49 -19.95
CA ASP A 107 12.70 -3.41 -20.55
C ASP A 107 11.91 -2.09 -20.72
N ASP A 108 10.59 -2.10 -20.45
CA ASP A 108 9.77 -0.90 -20.49
C ASP A 108 9.95 -0.09 -19.18
N GLU A 109 9.97 1.23 -19.29
CA GLU A 109 10.06 2.09 -18.11
C GLU A 109 8.69 2.14 -17.39
N PRO A 110 8.64 1.84 -16.06
CA PRO A 110 7.44 2.07 -15.28
C PRO A 110 7.18 3.58 -15.15
N PRO A 111 5.91 4.01 -14.87
CA PRO A 111 5.64 5.41 -14.60
C PRO A 111 6.42 5.87 -13.36
N THR A 112 7.12 7.02 -13.49
CA THR A 112 8.06 7.53 -12.48
C THR A 112 7.50 8.61 -11.57
N GLY A 113 6.23 8.95 -11.74
CA GLY A 113 5.57 9.96 -10.91
C GLY A 113 4.06 9.93 -11.06
N VAL A 114 3.38 10.58 -10.12
CA VAL A 114 1.91 10.68 -10.14
C VAL A 114 1.43 11.46 -11.37
N ASP A 115 2.23 12.41 -11.86
CA ASP A 115 1.89 13.21 -13.03
C ASP A 115 2.03 12.42 -14.34
N ASP A 116 2.89 11.40 -14.35
CA ASP A 116 3.06 10.46 -15.49
C ASP A 116 2.09 9.28 -15.40
N ALA A 117 1.56 9.02 -14.21
CA ALA A 117 0.57 7.98 -14.00
C ALA A 117 -0.77 8.42 -14.61
N ARG A 118 -1.22 7.71 -15.64
CA ARG A 118 -2.51 7.99 -16.31
C ARG A 118 -3.70 7.97 -15.35
N TYR A 119 -3.53 7.35 -14.19
CA TYR A 119 -4.52 7.22 -13.13
C TYR A 119 -3.84 7.52 -11.81
N GLY A 120 -4.02 8.74 -11.35
CA GLY A 120 -3.36 9.23 -10.15
C GLY A 120 -4.04 8.79 -8.87
N VAL A 121 -3.27 8.77 -7.80
CA VAL A 121 -3.73 8.64 -6.40
C VAL A 121 -3.87 10.02 -5.74
N ARG A 122 -3.77 11.10 -6.51
CA ARG A 122 -3.96 12.46 -6.03
C ARG A 122 -5.43 12.84 -6.04
N THR A 123 -5.84 13.60 -5.06
CA THR A 123 -7.11 14.32 -5.05
C THR A 123 -6.84 15.79 -4.76
N ASP A 124 -7.52 16.68 -5.45
CA ASP A 124 -7.48 18.12 -5.18
C ASP A 124 -8.55 18.54 -4.15
N ALA A 125 -9.36 17.60 -3.68
CA ALA A 125 -10.35 17.84 -2.63
C ALA A 125 -9.70 18.35 -1.35
N ARG A 126 -10.27 19.38 -0.73
CA ARG A 126 -9.80 19.94 0.55
C ARG A 126 -10.71 19.53 1.68
N ALA A 127 -10.13 19.18 2.81
CA ALA A 127 -10.85 18.95 4.04
C ALA A 127 -10.92 20.23 4.88
N ASP A 128 -12.05 20.45 5.55
CA ASP A 128 -12.15 21.46 6.61
C ASP A 128 -11.46 20.92 7.87
N ILE A 129 -10.48 21.68 8.35
CA ILE A 129 -9.79 21.39 9.60
C ILE A 129 -10.42 22.27 10.68
N PHE A 130 -10.90 21.64 11.75
CA PHE A 130 -11.48 22.34 12.90
C PHE A 130 -10.77 21.90 14.18
N GLU A 131 -10.68 22.83 15.15
CA GLU A 131 -10.22 22.51 16.49
C GLU A 131 -11.36 21.89 17.30
N LEU A 132 -11.04 20.87 18.11
CA LEU A 132 -11.98 20.19 19.01
C LEU A 132 -12.13 20.95 20.32
#